data_a79f8e01db3fdf75b5291a5aaabc47e7
#
_entry.id   a79f8e01db3fdf75b5291a5aaabc47e7
#
_cell.length_a   1.000
_cell.length_b   1.000
_cell.length_c   1.000
_cell.angle_alpha   90.00
_cell.angle_beta   90.00
_cell.angle_gamma   90.00
#
_symmetry.space_group_name_H-M   'P 1'
#
loop_
_entity.id
_entity.type
_entity.pdbx_description
1 polymer ?
#
loop_
_entity_poly.entity_id
_entity_poly.type
_entity_poly.pdbx_seq_one_letter_code
_entity_poly.pdbx_strand_id
1 'polypeptide(L)'
;MEIAILGLGCFWGPEIKFSKLDGVVKTEVGYCGGNSSETTYKEVCTGTTNHAEVVKLDFDPKIISYEKILKFFFEIHDPTTLNSQGPDFGTQYRSEIFYLNDQQKEISEKVIEDENIKFSGKIVTKTSLVKNYCPAEEYHQKYLEKR
;
A
#
# COMPACT_ATOMS: atom_id res chain seq x y z
N MET A 1 0.55 -18.99 2.72
CA MET A 1 0.49 -17.65 2.10
C MET A 1 0.18 -16.59 3.12
N GLU A 2 0.85 -15.48 3.01
CA GLU A 2 0.55 -14.30 3.82
C GLU A 2 0.06 -13.16 2.95
N ILE A 3 -0.54 -12.16 3.57
CA ILE A 3 -1.12 -11.00 2.88
C ILE A 3 -0.46 -9.73 3.38
N ALA A 4 -0.12 -8.83 2.44
CA ALA A 4 0.32 -7.48 2.74
C ALA A 4 -0.61 -6.49 2.04
N ILE A 5 -0.97 -5.40 2.71
CA ILE A 5 -1.81 -4.33 2.16
C ILE A 5 -1.09 -3.01 2.33
N LEU A 6 -0.76 -2.35 1.23
CA LEU A 6 0.16 -1.21 1.21
C LEU A 6 -0.41 -0.07 0.36
N GLY A 7 -0.40 1.14 0.94
CA GLY A 7 -0.76 2.38 0.24
C GLY A 7 0.46 3.22 -0.08
N LEU A 8 0.66 3.55 -1.35
CA LEU A 8 1.84 4.30 -1.79
C LEU A 8 1.53 5.16 -3.03
N GLY A 9 0.37 5.78 -3.06
CA GLY A 9 -0.06 6.62 -4.16
C GLY A 9 -0.97 5.87 -5.13
N CYS A 10 -1.04 6.34 -6.37
CA CYS A 10 -1.85 5.66 -7.39
C CYS A 10 -1.43 4.19 -7.50
N PHE A 11 -2.39 3.28 -7.42
CA PHE A 11 -2.10 1.84 -7.32
C PHE A 11 -1.74 1.15 -8.64
N TRP A 12 -1.82 1.85 -9.78
CA TRP A 12 -1.51 1.23 -11.08
C TRP A 12 -0.04 0.84 -11.23
N GLY A 13 0.88 1.77 -10.95
CA GLY A 13 2.32 1.51 -11.04
C GLY A 13 2.82 0.52 -9.99
N PRO A 14 2.48 0.74 -8.72
CA PRO A 14 2.85 -0.21 -7.67
C PRO A 14 2.40 -1.64 -7.92
N GLU A 15 1.20 -1.86 -8.43
CA GLU A 15 0.72 -3.22 -8.70
C GLU A 15 1.67 -3.97 -9.64
N ILE A 16 2.05 -3.36 -10.76
CA ILE A 16 2.93 -4.03 -11.71
C ILE A 16 4.32 -4.26 -11.13
N LYS A 17 4.83 -3.32 -10.34
CA LYS A 17 6.15 -3.48 -9.71
C LYS A 17 6.18 -4.61 -8.70
N PHE A 18 5.18 -4.68 -7.81
CA PHE A 18 5.09 -5.77 -6.83
C PHE A 18 4.86 -7.12 -7.50
N SER A 19 4.11 -7.17 -8.59
CA SER A 19 3.83 -8.42 -9.29
C SER A 19 5.09 -9.09 -9.84
N LYS A 20 6.17 -8.33 -10.00
CA LYS A 20 7.45 -8.85 -10.52
C LYS A 20 8.39 -9.35 -9.44
N LEU A 21 8.04 -9.19 -8.16
CA LEU A 21 8.87 -9.70 -7.07
C LEU A 21 8.72 -11.21 -6.94
N ASP A 22 9.85 -11.92 -6.84
CA ASP A 22 9.84 -13.35 -6.55
C ASP A 22 9.18 -13.58 -5.19
N GLY A 23 8.21 -14.49 -5.16
CA GLY A 23 7.46 -14.79 -3.95
C GLY A 23 6.11 -14.11 -3.87
N VAL A 24 5.87 -13.06 -4.65
CA VAL A 24 4.54 -12.46 -4.78
C VAL A 24 3.75 -13.28 -5.79
N VAL A 25 2.68 -13.92 -5.31
CA VAL A 25 1.89 -14.88 -6.09
C VAL A 25 0.70 -14.23 -6.73
N LYS A 26 0.10 -13.24 -6.07
CA LYS A 26 -1.11 -12.57 -6.55
C LYS A 26 -1.11 -11.13 -6.09
N THR A 27 -1.60 -10.24 -6.95
CA THR A 27 -1.83 -8.83 -6.62
C THR A 27 -3.28 -8.47 -6.88
N GLU A 28 -3.80 -7.54 -6.06
CA GLU A 28 -5.12 -6.97 -6.25
C GLU A 28 -5.05 -5.51 -5.79
N VAL A 29 -5.61 -4.60 -6.56
CA VAL A 29 -5.71 -3.21 -6.12
C VAL A 29 -7.06 -2.96 -5.47
N GLY A 30 -7.08 -2.03 -4.51
CA GLY A 30 -8.29 -1.76 -3.75
C GLY A 30 -8.20 -0.48 -2.94
N TYR A 31 -9.15 -0.32 -2.04
CA TYR A 31 -9.27 0.82 -1.15
C TYR A 31 -9.31 0.32 0.28
N CYS A 32 -8.65 1.02 1.20
CA CYS A 32 -8.56 0.56 2.59
C CYS A 32 -8.47 1.74 3.56
N GLY A 33 -8.91 1.50 4.79
CA GLY A 33 -8.78 2.48 5.86
C GLY A 33 -9.83 3.57 5.88
N GLY A 34 -10.85 3.48 5.04
CA GLY A 34 -11.90 4.48 4.97
C GLY A 34 -13.10 4.21 5.87
N ASN A 35 -14.18 4.91 5.58
CA ASN A 35 -15.38 4.97 6.43
C ASN A 35 -16.33 3.79 6.25
N SER A 36 -16.21 3.03 5.16
CA SER A 36 -17.07 1.87 4.91
C SER A 36 -16.33 0.78 4.17
N SER A 37 -16.89 -0.44 4.21
CA SER A 37 -16.32 -1.59 3.49
C SER A 37 -16.69 -1.63 2.01
N GLU A 38 -17.53 -0.69 1.56
CA GLU A 38 -17.93 -0.58 0.16
C GLU A 38 -17.71 0.84 -0.33
N THR A 39 -17.04 0.99 -1.47
CA THR A 39 -16.80 2.29 -2.07
C THR A 39 -16.46 2.14 -3.55
N THR A 40 -16.42 3.25 -4.26
CA THR A 40 -16.03 3.30 -5.68
C THR A 40 -14.86 4.26 -5.86
N TYR A 41 -14.15 4.14 -6.97
CA TYR A 41 -13.07 5.06 -7.30
C TYR A 41 -13.54 6.51 -7.30
N LYS A 42 -14.72 6.76 -7.85
CA LYS A 42 -15.31 8.10 -7.90
C LYS A 42 -15.50 8.69 -6.51
N GLU A 43 -16.01 7.87 -5.58
CA GLU A 43 -16.21 8.31 -4.19
C GLU A 43 -14.89 8.53 -3.46
N VAL A 44 -13.92 7.64 -3.66
CA VAL A 44 -12.60 7.76 -3.05
C VAL A 44 -11.92 9.05 -3.51
N CYS A 45 -12.03 9.39 -4.77
CA CYS A 45 -11.40 10.59 -5.33
C CYS A 45 -12.00 11.91 -4.78
N THR A 46 -13.19 11.86 -4.19
CA THR A 46 -13.75 13.05 -3.52
C THR A 46 -13.04 13.37 -2.21
N GLY A 47 -12.31 12.40 -1.64
CA GLY A 47 -11.67 12.53 -0.35
C GLY A 47 -12.62 12.37 0.83
N THR A 48 -13.92 12.18 0.60
CA THR A 48 -14.91 12.10 1.68
C THR A 48 -14.98 10.74 2.33
N THR A 49 -14.54 9.68 1.67
CA THR A 49 -14.55 8.32 2.21
C THR A 49 -13.34 8.02 3.09
N ASN A 50 -12.30 8.83 2.99
CA ASN A 50 -11.02 8.67 3.70
C ASN A 50 -10.30 7.36 3.40
N HIS A 51 -10.60 6.70 2.29
CA HIS A 51 -9.88 5.49 1.86
C HIS A 51 -8.55 5.85 1.21
N ALA A 52 -7.56 4.97 1.39
CA ALA A 52 -6.31 5.00 0.61
C ALA A 52 -6.43 4.01 -0.54
N GLU A 53 -5.84 4.35 -1.68
CA GLU A 53 -5.60 3.38 -2.75
C GLU A 53 -4.49 2.45 -2.29
N VAL A 54 -4.71 1.14 -2.37
CA VAL A 54 -3.76 0.15 -1.87
C VAL A 54 -3.55 -0.97 -2.87
N VAL A 55 -2.39 -1.64 -2.71
CA VAL A 55 -2.12 -2.92 -3.36
C VAL A 55 -2.16 -3.99 -2.30
N LYS A 56 -2.95 -5.03 -2.55
CA LYS A 56 -3.01 -6.21 -1.70
C LYS A 56 -2.18 -7.31 -2.36
N LEU A 57 -1.26 -7.88 -1.61
CA LEU A 57 -0.35 -8.90 -2.10
C LEU A 57 -0.58 -10.21 -1.36
N ASP A 58 -0.68 -11.31 -2.12
CA ASP A 58 -0.53 -12.65 -1.55
C ASP A 58 0.90 -13.06 -1.83
N PHE A 59 1.65 -13.40 -0.79
CA PHE A 59 3.07 -13.76 -0.95
C PHE A 59 3.42 -15.03 -0.18
N ASP A 60 4.45 -15.74 -0.68
CA ASP A 60 4.99 -16.92 -0.04
C ASP A 60 6.12 -16.51 0.90
N PRO A 61 5.92 -16.63 2.23
CA PRO A 61 6.93 -16.19 3.20
C PRO A 61 8.20 -17.03 3.18
N LYS A 62 8.19 -18.17 2.50
CA LYS A 62 9.40 -18.99 2.30
C LYS A 62 10.29 -18.40 1.22
N ILE A 63 9.75 -17.60 0.32
CA ILE A 63 10.48 -17.00 -0.80
C ILE A 63 10.81 -15.54 -0.50
N ILE A 64 9.86 -14.78 0.03
CA ILE A 64 10.06 -13.38 0.37
C ILE A 64 9.45 -13.09 1.74
N SER A 65 10.18 -12.34 2.59
CA SER A 65 9.67 -11.97 3.90
C SER A 65 8.83 -10.70 3.82
N TYR A 66 7.97 -10.50 4.82
CA TYR A 66 7.21 -9.26 4.96
C TYR A 66 8.16 -8.05 5.06
N GLU A 67 9.26 -8.20 5.80
CA GLU A 67 10.28 -7.15 5.92
C GLU A 67 10.83 -6.75 4.56
N LYS A 68 11.14 -7.71 3.69
CA LYS A 68 11.64 -7.42 2.33
C LYS A 68 10.60 -6.71 1.48
N ILE A 69 9.35 -7.10 1.60
CA ILE A 69 8.25 -6.42 0.90
C ILE A 69 8.18 -4.97 1.33
N LEU A 70 8.29 -4.69 2.64
CA LEU A 70 8.26 -3.33 3.15
C LEU A 70 9.47 -2.51 2.70
N LYS A 71 10.65 -3.11 2.64
CA LYS A 71 11.84 -2.42 2.13
C LYS A 71 11.66 -2.02 0.67
N PHE A 72 11.10 -2.91 -0.14
CA PHE A 72 10.76 -2.60 -1.53
C PHE A 72 9.72 -1.48 -1.61
N PHE A 73 8.71 -1.51 -0.74
CA PHE A 73 7.71 -0.45 -0.62
C PHE A 73 8.37 0.93 -0.47
N PHE A 74 9.37 1.03 0.40
CA PHE A 74 10.09 2.29 0.61
C PHE A 74 11.01 2.67 -0.55
N GLU A 75 11.40 1.71 -1.39
CA GLU A 75 12.25 1.98 -2.55
C GLU A 75 11.46 2.56 -3.73
N ILE A 76 10.18 2.24 -3.86
CA ILE A 76 9.40 2.54 -5.06
C ILE A 76 8.48 3.75 -4.93
N HIS A 77 8.51 4.45 -3.81
CA HIS A 77 7.73 5.69 -3.65
C HIS A 77 8.43 6.65 -2.70
N ASP A 78 7.94 7.88 -2.65
CA ASP A 78 8.44 8.89 -1.71
C ASP A 78 7.60 8.85 -0.42
N PRO A 79 8.14 8.33 0.69
CA PRO A 79 7.39 8.21 1.93
C PRO A 79 7.41 9.50 2.76
N THR A 80 7.94 10.60 2.22
CA THR A 80 8.10 11.86 2.97
C THR A 80 7.06 12.92 2.61
N THR A 81 6.16 12.63 1.68
CA THR A 81 5.13 13.58 1.25
C THR A 81 3.78 13.21 1.85
N LEU A 82 3.25 14.09 2.70
CA LEU A 82 1.99 13.85 3.40
C LEU A 82 0.82 13.92 2.42
N ASN A 83 0.01 12.85 2.40
CA ASN A 83 -1.20 12.76 1.57
C ASN A 83 -0.96 13.12 0.10
N SER A 84 0.22 12.78 -0.41
CA SER A 84 0.53 13.02 -1.81
C SER A 84 1.61 12.08 -2.30
N GLN A 85 1.66 11.88 -3.62
CA GLN A 85 2.72 11.11 -4.26
C GLN A 85 2.94 11.67 -5.66
N GLY A 86 4.10 12.30 -5.88
CA GLY A 86 4.38 12.99 -7.14
C GLY A 86 3.31 14.04 -7.45
N PRO A 87 2.68 14.00 -8.63
CA PRO A 87 1.65 14.97 -9.01
C PRO A 87 0.28 14.71 -8.39
N ASP A 88 0.11 13.56 -7.70
CA ASP A 88 -1.19 13.16 -7.13
C ASP A 88 -1.32 13.66 -5.70
N PHE A 89 -2.40 14.40 -5.43
CA PHE A 89 -2.69 14.95 -4.11
C PHE A 89 -4.03 14.44 -3.58
N GLY A 90 -4.09 14.20 -2.28
CA GLY A 90 -5.30 13.77 -1.58
C GLY A 90 -4.99 12.62 -0.62
N THR A 91 -5.88 12.42 0.35
CA THR A 91 -5.72 11.36 1.36
C THR A 91 -5.71 9.97 0.73
N GLN A 92 -6.32 9.78 -0.43
CA GLN A 92 -6.31 8.50 -1.15
C GLN A 92 -4.91 8.11 -1.64
N TYR A 93 -3.99 9.05 -1.74
CA TYR A 93 -2.62 8.80 -2.20
C TYR A 93 -1.60 8.76 -1.08
N ARG A 94 -2.05 8.67 0.17
CA ARG A 94 -1.14 8.65 1.33
C ARG A 94 -0.32 7.37 1.41
N SER A 95 0.87 7.50 1.99
CA SER A 95 1.73 6.37 2.31
C SER A 95 1.25 5.72 3.60
N GLU A 96 0.83 4.47 3.54
CA GLU A 96 0.32 3.77 4.72
C GLU A 96 0.51 2.27 4.61
N ILE A 97 0.88 1.63 5.73
CA ILE A 97 0.99 0.18 5.85
C ILE A 97 -0.19 -0.29 6.69
N PHE A 98 -1.04 -1.14 6.11
CA PHE A 98 -2.17 -1.72 6.84
C PHE A 98 -1.78 -3.12 7.29
N TYR A 99 -1.46 -3.28 8.58
CA TYR A 99 -1.05 -4.57 9.11
C TYR A 99 -2.27 -5.43 9.45
N LEU A 100 -2.11 -6.75 9.31
CA LEU A 100 -3.20 -7.71 9.55
C LEU A 100 -3.09 -8.39 10.92
N ASN A 101 -1.91 -8.31 11.55
CA ASN A 101 -1.65 -8.94 12.85
C ASN A 101 -0.53 -8.21 13.58
N ASP A 102 -0.29 -8.59 14.84
CA ASP A 102 0.71 -7.92 15.69
C ASP A 102 2.13 -8.11 15.17
N GLN A 103 2.44 -9.25 14.56
CA GLN A 103 3.77 -9.49 13.98
C GLN A 103 4.05 -8.50 12.85
N GLN A 104 3.10 -8.30 11.96
CA GLN A 104 3.22 -7.33 10.89
C GLN A 104 3.37 -5.91 11.44
N LYS A 105 2.63 -5.58 12.49
CA LYS A 105 2.75 -4.29 13.16
C LYS A 105 4.16 -4.03 13.66
N GLU A 106 4.73 -5.00 14.36
CA GLU A 106 6.09 -4.87 14.90
C GLU A 106 7.13 -4.73 13.81
N ILE A 107 7.02 -5.54 12.75
CA ILE A 107 7.93 -5.47 11.61
C ILE A 107 7.80 -4.12 10.90
N SER A 108 6.59 -3.62 10.73
CA SER A 108 6.33 -2.33 10.08
C SER A 108 6.98 -1.18 10.84
N GLU A 109 6.81 -1.16 12.15
CA GLU A 109 7.38 -0.12 13.00
C GLU A 109 8.91 -0.14 12.97
N LYS A 110 9.49 -1.33 12.99
CA LYS A 110 10.95 -1.48 12.91
C LYS A 110 11.51 -1.05 11.57
N VAL A 111 10.86 -1.43 10.48
CA VAL A 111 11.31 -1.05 9.13
C VAL A 111 11.22 0.47 8.96
N ILE A 112 10.14 1.10 9.43
CA ILE A 112 10.01 2.55 9.38
C ILE A 112 11.14 3.22 10.17
N GLU A 113 11.44 2.72 11.35
CA GLU A 113 12.54 3.26 12.17
C GLU A 113 13.87 3.15 11.44
N ASP A 114 14.17 1.99 10.84
CA ASP A 114 15.40 1.77 10.10
C ASP A 114 15.47 2.65 8.85
N GLU A 115 14.36 2.76 8.10
CA GLU A 115 14.32 3.57 6.87
C GLU A 115 14.38 5.07 7.18
N ASN A 116 13.88 5.51 8.33
CA ASN A 116 13.97 6.91 8.73
C ASN A 116 15.40 7.42 8.84
N ILE A 117 16.36 6.53 9.07
CA ILE A 117 17.78 6.90 9.07
C ILE A 117 18.16 7.42 7.68
N LYS A 118 17.68 6.77 6.62
CA LYS A 118 17.97 7.17 5.24
C LYS A 118 17.22 8.44 4.82
N PHE A 119 16.07 8.69 5.41
CA PHE A 119 15.20 9.83 5.06
C PHE A 119 15.30 10.97 6.07
N SER A 120 16.31 10.96 6.94
CA SER A 120 16.57 12.03 7.93
C SER A 120 15.37 12.29 8.85
N GLY A 121 14.63 11.23 9.21
CA GLY A 121 13.47 11.33 10.10
C GLY A 121 12.22 11.91 9.46
N LYS A 122 12.17 12.02 8.13
CA LYS A 122 11.09 12.69 7.42
C LYS A 122 9.98 11.77 6.92
N ILE A 123 10.02 10.47 7.22
CA ILE A 123 8.99 9.54 6.79
C ILE A 123 7.66 9.87 7.46
N VAL A 124 6.60 10.01 6.64
CA VAL A 124 5.23 10.26 7.11
C VAL A 124 4.32 9.05 6.96
N THR A 125 4.86 7.91 6.56
CA THR A 125 4.11 6.65 6.42
C THR A 125 3.44 6.30 7.74
N LYS A 126 2.14 6.03 7.71
CA LYS A 126 1.38 5.58 8.87
C LYS A 126 1.28 4.06 8.89
N THR A 127 1.12 3.50 10.08
CA THR A 127 0.78 2.08 10.24
C THR A 127 -0.58 2.01 10.93
N SER A 128 -1.47 1.18 10.41
CA SER A 128 -2.82 1.03 10.96
C SER A 128 -3.27 -0.42 10.81
N LEU A 129 -4.11 -0.88 11.75
CA LEU A 129 -4.77 -2.17 11.58
C LEU A 129 -5.67 -2.11 10.35
N VAL A 130 -5.65 -3.17 9.54
CA VAL A 130 -6.49 -3.25 8.34
C VAL A 130 -7.95 -2.97 8.70
N LYS A 131 -8.60 -2.12 7.90
CA LYS A 131 -9.98 -1.70 8.14
C LYS A 131 -10.65 -1.39 6.80
N ASN A 132 -11.86 -1.93 6.62
CA ASN A 132 -12.70 -1.59 5.47
C ASN A 132 -12.00 -1.71 4.12
N TYR A 133 -11.33 -2.85 3.91
CA TYR A 133 -10.74 -3.14 2.60
C TYR A 133 -11.87 -3.43 1.60
N CYS A 134 -11.78 -2.81 0.43
CA CYS A 134 -12.71 -2.99 -0.67
C CYS A 134 -11.92 -3.15 -1.97
N PRO A 135 -12.08 -4.27 -2.71
CA PRO A 135 -11.43 -4.40 -4.01
C PRO A 135 -11.86 -3.28 -4.95
N ALA A 136 -10.91 -2.77 -5.72
CA ALA A 136 -11.22 -1.77 -6.74
C ALA A 136 -11.94 -2.42 -7.91
N GLU A 137 -12.58 -1.60 -8.72
CA GLU A 137 -13.30 -2.02 -9.90
C GLU A 137 -12.39 -2.80 -10.85
N GLU A 138 -12.97 -3.74 -11.61
CA GLU A 138 -12.21 -4.62 -12.49
C GLU A 138 -11.33 -3.85 -13.48
N TYR A 139 -11.78 -2.70 -13.96
CA TYR A 139 -11.01 -1.92 -14.93
C TYR A 139 -9.72 -1.34 -14.34
N HIS A 140 -9.59 -1.27 -13.01
CA HIS A 140 -8.35 -0.87 -12.35
C HIS A 140 -7.39 -2.05 -12.12
N GLN A 141 -7.90 -3.27 -12.08
CA GLN A 141 -7.06 -4.43 -11.80
C GLN A 141 -6.09 -4.66 -12.96
N LYS A 142 -4.78 -4.75 -12.63
CA LYS A 142 -3.71 -4.94 -13.61
C LYS A 142 -3.76 -3.94 -14.76
N TYR A 143 -4.09 -2.69 -14.41
CA TYR A 143 -4.32 -1.62 -15.37
C TYR A 143 -3.18 -1.44 -16.37
N LEU A 144 -1.92 -1.38 -15.89
CA LEU A 144 -0.78 -1.20 -16.77
C LEU A 144 -0.43 -2.45 -17.59
N GLU A 145 -0.78 -3.64 -17.11
CA GLU A 145 -0.57 -4.87 -17.89
C GLU A 145 -1.54 -4.99 -19.06
N LYS A 146 -2.74 -4.43 -18.93
CA LYS A 146 -3.77 -4.47 -19.99
C LYS A 146 -3.53 -3.43 -21.08
N ARG A 147 -2.63 -2.51 -20.86
CA ARG A 147 -2.36 -1.39 -21.76
C ARG A 147 -1.34 -1.71 -22.82
#